data_88e00d9d74912ac5fa2d02f43deccd38
#
_entry.id   88e00d9d74912ac5fa2d02f43deccd38
#
_cell.length_a   1.000
_cell.length_b   1.000
_cell.length_c   1.000
_cell.angle_alpha   90.00
_cell.angle_beta   90.00
_cell.angle_gamma   90.00
#
_symmetry.space_group_name_H-M   'P 1'
#
loop_
_entity.id
_entity.type
_entity.pdbx_description
1 polymer ?
#
loop_
_entity_poly.entity_id
_entity_poly.type
_entity_poly.pdbx_seq_one_letter_code
_entity_poly.pdbx_strand_id
1 'polypeptide(L)'
;MTLTVPAEWAPHRAMWLGFPSHGELWQEDLEQAQQEVADLARALAGPGGERVRLMVVGDEAEAAARALLSDTSVEIVRGQFGDIWLRDTGPIFTETAKGASAAGFKFNGWGGKYDLEGDDIVAEQIAAASGAPLVRNDFILEGGALDHDGLGTILTTRQCLLNANRNAGWDEASATSALAAALGARKVLWLGDGLLNDHTDGHVDNLARFVAPGVVACPMAFGADDPNAEVYAETARLLGAMTDSRGSPLQVVRIPSPGKILDEDGEPIPASHMNFLIANEAVIVPIYAEESGAFAVEVIKGLFPERQVIGLASTAILTGGGSFHCISQQEPA
;
A
#
# COMPACT_ATOMS: atom_id res chain seq x y z
N MET A 1 17.20 -0.08 -22.67
CA MET A 1 17.00 -1.01 -21.52
C MET A 1 15.66 -0.64 -20.94
N THR A 2 14.76 -1.60 -20.81
CA THR A 2 13.41 -1.31 -20.34
C THR A 2 13.44 -1.19 -18.81
N LEU A 3 13.01 -0.05 -18.28
CA LEU A 3 12.74 0.17 -16.87
C LEU A 3 11.42 -0.51 -16.53
N THR A 4 11.33 -1.21 -15.43
CA THR A 4 10.09 -1.85 -14.92
C THR A 4 10.00 -1.73 -13.41
N VAL A 5 8.79 -1.71 -12.88
CA VAL A 5 8.50 -1.94 -11.47
C VAL A 5 8.06 -3.38 -11.34
N PRO A 6 8.75 -4.25 -10.57
CA PRO A 6 8.32 -5.63 -10.34
C PRO A 6 6.94 -5.65 -9.68
N ALA A 7 6.05 -6.55 -10.13
CA ALA A 7 4.74 -6.72 -9.50
C ALA A 7 4.91 -7.16 -8.04
N GLU A 8 3.94 -6.81 -7.17
CA GLU A 8 4.01 -7.16 -5.74
C GLU A 8 4.05 -8.69 -5.49
N TRP A 9 3.52 -9.50 -6.40
CA TRP A 9 3.65 -10.97 -6.31
C TRP A 9 4.97 -11.53 -6.84
N ALA A 10 5.90 -10.69 -7.33
CA ALA A 10 7.25 -11.12 -7.67
C ALA A 10 8.05 -11.46 -6.41
N PRO A 11 9.13 -12.26 -6.49
CA PRO A 11 9.93 -12.57 -5.31
C PRO A 11 10.51 -11.32 -4.62
N HIS A 12 10.41 -11.26 -3.31
CA HIS A 12 10.97 -10.21 -2.48
C HIS A 12 12.26 -10.66 -1.78
N ARG A 13 13.22 -9.76 -1.70
CA ARG A 13 14.42 -9.89 -0.87
C ARG A 13 14.14 -9.50 0.57
N ALA A 14 13.26 -8.53 0.78
CA ALA A 14 12.82 -8.08 2.09
C ALA A 14 11.47 -7.35 1.99
N MET A 15 10.74 -7.30 3.11
CA MET A 15 9.59 -6.44 3.33
C MET A 15 9.90 -5.43 4.44
N TRP A 16 9.81 -4.15 4.11
CA TRP A 16 9.92 -3.07 5.08
C TRP A 16 8.57 -2.80 5.71
N LEU A 17 8.57 -2.52 7.01
CA LEU A 17 7.39 -2.10 7.77
C LEU A 17 7.73 -0.88 8.64
N GLY A 18 6.81 0.07 8.78
CA GLY A 18 6.85 1.12 9.79
C GLY A 18 6.26 0.62 11.11
N PHE A 19 6.89 0.98 12.24
CA PHE A 19 6.40 0.62 13.57
C PHE A 19 5.89 1.87 14.29
N PRO A 20 4.67 1.88 14.89
CA PRO A 20 4.14 3.03 15.62
C PRO A 20 5.10 3.49 16.70
N SER A 21 5.69 4.68 16.51
CA SER A 21 6.81 5.16 17.31
C SER A 21 6.53 6.49 18.03
N HIS A 22 5.49 7.21 17.63
CA HIS A 22 5.15 8.54 18.13
C HIS A 22 3.88 8.51 18.99
N GLY A 23 4.06 8.48 20.32
CA GLY A 23 2.94 8.39 21.25
C GLY A 23 1.94 9.56 21.16
N GLU A 24 2.42 10.74 20.78
CA GLU A 24 1.59 11.93 20.57
C GLU A 24 0.67 11.84 19.34
N LEU A 25 1.02 11.02 18.34
CA LEU A 25 0.18 10.76 17.18
C LEU A 25 -0.83 9.65 17.45
N TRP A 26 -0.37 8.56 18.04
CA TRP A 26 -1.15 7.35 18.24
C TRP A 26 -1.96 7.34 19.55
N GLN A 27 -1.59 8.18 20.52
CA GLN A 27 -2.29 8.37 21.79
C GLN A 27 -2.67 7.03 22.46
N GLU A 28 -3.95 6.81 22.76
CA GLU A 28 -4.49 5.59 23.36
C GLU A 28 -4.39 4.34 22.47
N ASP A 29 -4.30 4.52 21.16
CA ASP A 29 -4.19 3.40 20.20
C ASP A 29 -2.77 2.86 20.05
N LEU A 30 -1.74 3.53 20.61
CA LEU A 30 -0.33 3.20 20.39
C LEU A 30 -0.02 1.73 20.67
N GLU A 31 -0.37 1.24 21.86
CA GLU A 31 -0.04 -0.14 22.25
C GLU A 31 -0.75 -1.17 21.36
N GLN A 32 -2.00 -0.92 21.02
CA GLN A 32 -2.76 -1.81 20.15
C GLN A 32 -2.24 -1.78 18.70
N ALA A 33 -1.90 -0.61 18.16
CA ALA A 33 -1.31 -0.48 16.84
C ALA A 33 0.08 -1.17 16.78
N GLN A 34 0.90 -1.03 17.82
CA GLN A 34 2.16 -1.75 17.94
C GLN A 34 1.95 -3.27 17.95
N GLN A 35 0.93 -3.76 18.64
CA GLN A 35 0.60 -5.19 18.64
C GLN A 35 0.15 -5.66 17.26
N GLU A 36 -0.74 -4.93 16.57
CA GLU A 36 -1.20 -5.28 15.22
C GLU A 36 -0.06 -5.29 14.21
N VAL A 37 0.86 -4.32 14.27
CA VAL A 37 2.07 -4.31 13.42
C VAL A 37 3.01 -5.47 13.77
N ALA A 38 3.16 -5.81 15.05
CA ALA A 38 3.97 -6.96 15.47
C ALA A 38 3.36 -8.29 14.97
N ASP A 39 2.04 -8.43 14.99
CA ASP A 39 1.35 -9.62 14.47
C ASP A 39 1.49 -9.72 12.95
N LEU A 40 1.41 -8.60 12.22
CA LEU A 40 1.72 -8.54 10.79
C LEU A 40 3.17 -8.95 10.53
N ALA A 41 4.15 -8.37 11.25
CA ALA A 41 5.56 -8.68 11.08
C ALA A 41 5.86 -10.16 11.34
N ARG A 42 5.21 -10.76 12.35
CA ARG A 42 5.31 -12.19 12.67
C ARG A 42 4.72 -13.06 11.57
N ALA A 43 3.56 -12.67 11.02
CA ALA A 43 2.93 -13.40 9.92
C ALA A 43 3.77 -13.33 8.63
N LEU A 44 4.38 -12.19 8.34
CA LEU A 44 5.27 -12.02 7.20
C LEU A 44 6.57 -12.81 7.35
N ALA A 45 7.22 -12.74 8.53
CA ALA A 45 8.50 -13.43 8.77
C ALA A 45 8.35 -14.97 8.89
N GLY A 46 7.19 -15.46 9.33
CA GLY A 46 6.87 -16.88 9.44
C GLY A 46 6.17 -17.40 8.18
N PRO A 47 4.83 -17.48 8.16
CA PRO A 47 4.08 -18.01 7.01
C PRO A 47 4.32 -17.25 5.71
N GLY A 48 4.65 -15.97 5.77
CA GLY A 48 4.89 -15.12 4.60
C GLY A 48 6.19 -15.38 3.88
N GLY A 49 7.16 -16.02 4.53
CA GLY A 49 8.48 -16.32 3.96
C GLY A 49 9.32 -15.08 3.68
N GLU A 50 9.06 -13.98 4.41
CA GLU A 50 9.72 -12.70 4.21
C GLU A 50 10.91 -12.49 5.17
N ARG A 51 11.95 -11.84 4.67
CA ARG A 51 12.89 -11.12 5.52
C ARG A 51 12.27 -9.78 5.89
N VAL A 52 11.75 -9.65 7.10
CA VAL A 52 11.09 -8.43 7.56
C VAL A 52 12.10 -7.47 8.16
N ARG A 53 12.06 -6.21 7.72
CA ARG A 53 12.80 -5.07 8.25
C ARG A 53 11.82 -4.08 8.86
N LEU A 54 11.77 -4.02 10.18
CA LEU A 54 10.87 -3.16 10.93
C LEU A 54 11.58 -1.86 11.31
N MET A 55 11.19 -0.75 10.70
CA MET A 55 11.76 0.56 11.00
C MET A 55 11.09 1.16 12.24
N VAL A 56 11.91 1.63 13.17
CA VAL A 56 11.48 2.23 14.44
C VAL A 56 12.18 3.56 14.69
N VAL A 57 11.52 4.47 15.42
CA VAL A 57 12.08 5.76 15.84
C VAL A 57 12.15 5.83 17.37
N GLY A 58 13.36 6.11 17.90
CA GLY A 58 13.57 6.29 19.33
C GLY A 58 13.76 5.00 20.13
N ASP A 59 14.20 5.16 21.38
CA ASP A 59 14.53 4.04 22.25
C ASP A 59 13.31 3.30 22.78
N GLU A 60 12.21 4.01 23.02
CA GLU A 60 10.97 3.44 23.56
C GLU A 60 10.31 2.51 22.54
N ALA A 61 10.15 2.97 21.28
CA ALA A 61 9.61 2.15 20.22
C ALA A 61 10.48 0.94 19.89
N GLU A 62 11.83 1.12 19.90
CA GLU A 62 12.74 -0.02 19.72
C GLU A 62 12.60 -1.04 20.86
N ALA A 63 12.47 -0.60 22.11
CA ALA A 63 12.29 -1.50 23.23
C ALA A 63 10.96 -2.25 23.14
N ALA A 64 9.87 -1.58 22.77
CA ALA A 64 8.57 -2.20 22.54
C ALA A 64 8.61 -3.24 21.39
N ALA A 65 9.19 -2.88 20.24
CA ALA A 65 9.33 -3.79 19.10
C ALA A 65 10.17 -5.03 19.47
N ARG A 66 11.29 -4.86 20.20
CA ARG A 66 12.12 -5.98 20.67
C ARG A 66 11.39 -6.89 21.65
N ALA A 67 10.56 -6.32 22.54
CA ALA A 67 9.76 -7.10 23.47
C ALA A 67 8.70 -7.93 22.76
N LEU A 68 7.95 -7.30 21.82
CA LEU A 68 6.89 -7.95 21.06
C LEU A 68 7.40 -9.03 20.10
N LEU A 69 8.59 -8.84 19.52
CA LEU A 69 9.13 -9.69 18.44
C LEU A 69 10.36 -10.51 18.85
N SER A 70 10.58 -10.69 20.17
CA SER A 70 11.76 -11.39 20.72
C SER A 70 11.92 -12.85 20.27
N ASP A 71 10.85 -13.48 19.80
CA ASP A 71 10.78 -14.86 19.34
C ASP A 71 10.82 -14.99 17.80
N THR A 72 11.12 -13.91 17.08
CA THR A 72 11.09 -13.85 15.60
C THR A 72 12.46 -13.54 15.00
N SER A 73 12.55 -13.69 13.66
CA SER A 73 13.70 -13.26 12.85
C SER A 73 13.59 -11.85 12.30
N VAL A 74 12.62 -11.06 12.76
CA VAL A 74 12.40 -9.68 12.31
C VAL A 74 13.61 -8.80 12.64
N GLU A 75 14.13 -8.11 11.63
CA GLU A 75 15.23 -7.16 11.79
C GLU A 75 14.66 -5.79 12.21
N ILE A 76 15.01 -5.33 13.41
CA ILE A 76 14.64 -4.00 13.86
C ILE A 76 15.70 -3.01 13.38
N VAL A 77 15.28 -2.02 12.60
CA VAL A 77 16.11 -1.01 11.96
C VAL A 77 15.76 0.36 12.52
N ARG A 78 16.74 1.05 13.12
CA ARG A 78 16.54 2.44 13.52
C ARG A 78 16.48 3.34 12.29
N GLY A 79 15.49 4.21 12.24
CA GLY A 79 15.30 5.20 11.20
C GLY A 79 14.75 6.51 11.74
N GLN A 80 14.39 7.39 10.82
CA GLN A 80 13.65 8.63 11.07
C GLN A 80 12.47 8.69 10.12
N PHE A 81 11.29 8.85 10.63
CA PHE A 81 10.05 9.08 9.91
C PHE A 81 9.06 9.79 10.84
N GLY A 82 8.14 10.53 10.26
CA GLY A 82 7.09 11.18 11.03
C GLY A 82 5.98 10.23 11.42
N ASP A 83 5.58 9.32 10.51
CA ASP A 83 4.65 8.23 10.81
C ASP A 83 4.94 6.99 9.93
N ILE A 84 4.23 5.89 10.21
CA ILE A 84 4.54 4.53 9.75
C ILE A 84 4.30 4.24 8.26
N TRP A 85 3.84 5.19 7.49
CA TRP A 85 3.31 5.02 6.12
C TRP A 85 4.40 4.84 5.06
N LEU A 86 5.21 3.78 5.19
CA LEU A 86 6.38 3.53 4.34
C LEU A 86 6.03 3.25 2.88
N ARG A 87 4.78 2.90 2.57
CA ARG A 87 4.30 2.79 1.19
C ARG A 87 4.39 4.12 0.47
N ASP A 88 4.07 5.21 1.15
CA ASP A 88 3.95 6.53 0.58
C ASP A 88 5.24 7.35 0.68
N THR A 89 5.94 7.20 1.80
CA THR A 89 7.20 7.92 2.08
C THR A 89 8.44 7.17 1.57
N GLY A 90 8.34 5.85 1.39
CA GLY A 90 9.41 4.99 0.91
C GLY A 90 9.63 5.08 -0.62
N PRO A 91 10.71 4.48 -1.13
CA PRO A 91 10.98 4.45 -2.56
C PRO A 91 10.15 3.38 -3.25
N ILE A 92 9.80 3.58 -4.52
CA ILE A 92 9.32 2.50 -5.40
C ILE A 92 10.55 1.84 -6.03
N PHE A 93 10.74 0.54 -5.78
CA PHE A 93 11.85 -0.18 -6.39
C PHE A 93 11.58 -0.47 -7.87
N THR A 94 12.59 -0.23 -8.68
CA THR A 94 12.57 -0.44 -10.13
C THR A 94 13.70 -1.35 -10.56
N GLU A 95 13.54 -2.01 -11.69
CA GLU A 95 14.53 -2.91 -12.26
C GLU A 95 14.89 -2.55 -13.69
N THR A 96 16.15 -2.77 -14.02
CA THR A 96 16.69 -2.72 -15.38
C THR A 96 17.64 -3.89 -15.60
N ALA A 97 18.11 -4.11 -16.84
CA ALA A 97 19.15 -5.10 -17.10
C ALA A 97 20.48 -4.84 -16.35
N LYS A 98 20.61 -3.70 -15.66
CA LYS A 98 21.78 -3.36 -14.82
C LYS A 98 21.58 -3.67 -13.35
N GLY A 99 20.40 -4.11 -12.95
CA GLY A 99 19.99 -4.39 -11.59
C GLY A 99 18.89 -3.47 -11.09
N ALA A 100 18.55 -3.65 -9.80
CA ALA A 100 17.53 -2.88 -9.11
C ALA A 100 18.01 -1.46 -8.76
N SER A 101 17.08 -0.52 -8.68
CA SER A 101 17.25 0.83 -8.14
C SER A 101 16.01 1.25 -7.36
N ALA A 102 16.16 2.27 -6.52
CA ALA A 102 15.09 2.84 -5.72
C ALA A 102 14.68 4.19 -6.34
N ALA A 103 13.46 4.29 -6.86
CA ALA A 103 12.90 5.55 -7.32
C ALA A 103 12.32 6.32 -6.12
N GLY A 104 12.97 7.43 -5.76
CA GLY A 104 12.50 8.34 -4.72
C GLY A 104 11.72 9.51 -5.33
N PHE A 105 10.67 9.95 -4.65
CA PHE A 105 9.79 11.03 -5.06
C PHE A 105 9.74 12.11 -3.98
N LYS A 106 9.23 13.30 -4.35
CA LYS A 106 8.87 14.28 -3.34
C LYS A 106 7.65 13.82 -2.59
N PHE A 107 7.67 14.01 -1.28
CA PHE A 107 6.53 13.80 -0.41
C PHE A 107 6.10 15.15 0.18
N ASN A 108 4.79 15.41 0.28
CA ASN A 108 4.26 16.68 0.78
C ASN A 108 3.13 16.50 1.80
N GLY A 109 3.11 15.38 2.52
CA GLY A 109 2.10 15.13 3.53
C GLY A 109 0.69 15.00 2.96
N TRP A 110 0.53 14.20 1.91
CA TRP A 110 -0.74 13.92 1.23
C TRP A 110 -1.47 15.18 0.77
N GLY A 111 -0.72 16.07 0.13
CA GLY A 111 -1.26 17.33 -0.37
C GLY A 111 -1.25 18.47 0.65
N GLY A 112 -0.29 18.47 1.58
CA GLY A 112 -0.11 19.50 2.60
C GLY A 112 -1.06 19.39 3.78
N LYS A 113 -1.67 18.22 4.01
CA LYS A 113 -2.56 17.97 5.15
C LYS A 113 -1.79 17.70 6.44
N TYR A 114 -0.60 17.10 6.30
CA TYR A 114 0.28 16.74 7.41
C TYR A 114 1.69 17.25 7.13
N ASP A 115 2.39 17.67 8.16
CA ASP A 115 3.81 18.10 8.12
C ASP A 115 4.53 17.38 9.25
N LEU A 116 5.03 16.18 8.95
CA LEU A 116 5.66 15.29 9.92
C LEU A 116 7.15 15.18 9.62
N GLU A 117 7.98 15.49 10.60
CA GLU A 117 9.44 15.49 10.47
C GLU A 117 9.97 14.08 10.18
N GLY A 118 10.78 13.96 9.12
CA GLY A 118 11.46 12.71 8.74
C GLY A 118 10.78 11.92 7.63
N ASP A 119 9.54 12.22 7.24
CA ASP A 119 8.86 11.52 6.15
C ASP A 119 9.53 11.75 4.80
N ASP A 120 10.10 12.91 4.57
CA ASP A 120 10.77 13.30 3.32
C ASP A 120 12.11 12.59 3.07
N ILE A 121 12.68 11.94 4.09
CA ILE A 121 13.96 11.22 3.99
C ILE A 121 13.85 9.69 4.05
N VAL A 122 12.65 9.14 4.21
CA VAL A 122 12.42 7.68 4.33
C VAL A 122 12.93 6.94 3.09
N ALA A 123 12.64 7.45 1.89
CA ALA A 123 13.09 6.83 0.64
C ALA A 123 14.62 6.70 0.57
N GLU A 124 15.36 7.69 1.07
CA GLU A 124 16.82 7.69 1.11
C GLU A 124 17.36 6.66 2.10
N GLN A 125 16.73 6.57 3.27
CA GLN A 125 17.13 5.61 4.30
C GLN A 125 16.91 4.17 3.85
N ILE A 126 15.76 3.86 3.28
CA ILE A 126 15.44 2.53 2.75
C ILE A 126 16.39 2.18 1.58
N ALA A 127 16.62 3.09 0.64
CA ALA A 127 17.54 2.89 -0.47
C ALA A 127 18.96 2.60 0.02
N ALA A 128 19.46 3.38 0.98
CA ALA A 128 20.79 3.18 1.57
C ALA A 128 20.91 1.83 2.28
N ALA A 129 19.91 1.45 3.09
CA ALA A 129 19.92 0.20 3.83
C ALA A 129 19.73 -1.04 2.94
N SER A 130 19.04 -0.91 1.80
CA SER A 130 18.91 -1.97 0.79
C SER A 130 20.13 -2.07 -0.13
N GLY A 131 20.96 -1.04 -0.16
CA GLY A 131 22.11 -0.94 -1.11
C GLY A 131 21.67 -0.64 -2.54
N ALA A 132 20.41 -0.26 -2.77
CA ALA A 132 19.91 0.12 -4.08
C ALA A 132 20.28 1.58 -4.41
N PRO A 133 20.78 1.87 -5.64
CA PRO A 133 21.01 3.26 -6.06
C PRO A 133 19.69 4.04 -6.03
N LEU A 134 19.70 5.20 -5.35
CA LEU A 134 18.54 6.10 -5.32
C LEU A 134 18.49 6.96 -6.58
N VAL A 135 17.35 6.93 -7.27
CA VAL A 135 17.03 7.81 -8.40
C VAL A 135 15.94 8.80 -7.94
N ARG A 136 16.32 10.07 -7.79
CA ARG A 136 15.38 11.11 -7.36
C ARG A 136 14.57 11.63 -8.53
N ASN A 137 13.26 11.74 -8.32
CA ASN A 137 12.29 12.32 -9.24
C ASN A 137 11.75 13.65 -8.67
N ASP A 138 11.68 14.67 -9.50
CA ASP A 138 11.32 16.04 -9.09
C ASP A 138 9.81 16.31 -9.19
N PHE A 139 8.98 15.37 -8.70
CA PHE A 139 7.53 15.53 -8.58
C PHE A 139 7.01 14.77 -7.36
N ILE A 140 5.82 15.13 -6.92
CA ILE A 140 5.17 14.52 -5.75
C ILE A 140 4.47 13.24 -6.18
N LEU A 141 4.75 12.14 -5.46
CA LEU A 141 4.11 10.85 -5.67
C LEU A 141 4.19 10.01 -4.40
N GLU A 142 3.06 9.46 -4.01
CA GLU A 142 2.93 8.44 -2.98
C GLU A 142 2.83 7.05 -3.63
N GLY A 143 3.49 6.04 -3.04
CA GLY A 143 3.44 4.67 -3.56
C GLY A 143 2.05 4.06 -3.54
N GLY A 144 1.22 4.40 -2.53
CA GLY A 144 -0.18 3.95 -2.43
C GLY A 144 -1.12 4.55 -3.49
N ALA A 145 -0.72 5.66 -4.13
CA ALA A 145 -1.44 6.24 -5.26
C ALA A 145 -1.34 5.38 -6.54
N LEU A 146 -0.46 4.39 -6.56
CA LEU A 146 -0.21 3.52 -7.73
C LEU A 146 -0.37 2.04 -7.37
N ASP A 147 -0.84 1.26 -8.35
CA ASP A 147 -0.69 -0.19 -8.37
C ASP A 147 -0.20 -0.64 -9.76
N HIS A 148 0.50 -1.76 -9.88
CA HIS A 148 1.16 -2.13 -11.13
C HIS A 148 1.26 -3.64 -11.35
N ASP A 149 1.20 -4.05 -12.63
CA ASP A 149 1.21 -5.45 -13.04
C ASP A 149 2.60 -6.06 -13.29
N GLY A 150 3.68 -5.32 -13.07
CA GLY A 150 5.04 -5.76 -13.41
C GLY A 150 5.34 -5.77 -14.92
N LEU A 151 4.36 -5.50 -15.77
CA LEU A 151 4.43 -5.61 -17.22
C LEU A 151 4.22 -4.25 -17.92
N GLY A 152 4.26 -3.15 -17.15
CA GLY A 152 4.16 -1.78 -17.62
C GLY A 152 2.75 -1.20 -17.62
N THR A 153 1.76 -1.89 -17.04
CA THR A 153 0.46 -1.30 -16.72
C THR A 153 0.51 -0.71 -15.32
N ILE A 154 0.12 0.56 -15.18
CA ILE A 154 -0.06 1.23 -13.89
C ILE A 154 -1.52 1.61 -13.74
N LEU A 155 -2.06 1.41 -12.55
CA LEU A 155 -3.41 1.78 -12.14
C LEU A 155 -3.32 2.92 -11.12
N THR A 156 -4.18 3.93 -11.24
CA THR A 156 -4.25 5.10 -10.35
C THR A 156 -5.64 5.72 -10.35
N THR A 157 -5.88 6.70 -9.46
CA THR A 157 -7.10 7.50 -9.45
C THR A 157 -6.84 8.92 -9.96
N ARG A 158 -7.85 9.53 -10.58
CA ARG A 158 -7.82 10.94 -10.97
C ARG A 158 -7.88 11.84 -9.75
N GLN A 159 -8.68 11.47 -8.76
CA GLN A 159 -8.87 12.25 -7.54
C GLN A 159 -7.54 12.51 -6.82
N CYS A 160 -6.65 11.51 -6.76
CA CYS A 160 -5.34 11.67 -6.13
C CYS A 160 -4.32 12.30 -7.09
N LEU A 161 -3.99 11.63 -8.17
CA LEU A 161 -2.80 11.97 -8.96
C LEU A 161 -2.94 13.27 -9.75
N LEU A 162 -4.16 13.67 -10.12
CA LEU A 162 -4.46 14.93 -10.80
C LEU A 162 -4.93 16.03 -9.84
N ASN A 163 -4.91 15.79 -8.53
CA ASN A 163 -5.23 16.81 -7.55
C ASN A 163 -4.18 17.94 -7.58
N ALA A 164 -4.66 19.17 -7.62
CA ALA A 164 -3.77 20.33 -7.64
C ALA A 164 -2.88 20.46 -6.40
N ASN A 165 -3.24 19.77 -5.30
CA ASN A 165 -2.45 19.72 -4.07
C ASN A 165 -1.23 18.76 -4.15
N ARG A 166 -1.05 18.07 -5.27
CA ARG A 166 0.16 17.27 -5.60
C ARG A 166 0.99 18.04 -6.62
N ASN A 167 0.73 17.83 -7.90
CA ASN A 167 1.49 18.43 -9.00
C ASN A 167 0.59 19.40 -9.78
N ALA A 168 0.61 20.66 -9.39
CA ALA A 168 -0.28 21.69 -9.97
C ALA A 168 -0.16 21.75 -11.50
N GLY A 169 -1.29 21.71 -12.17
CA GLY A 169 -1.36 21.77 -13.64
C GLY A 169 -1.12 20.43 -14.37
N TRP A 170 -1.00 19.32 -13.64
CA TRP A 170 -0.96 18.00 -14.27
C TRP A 170 -2.32 17.63 -14.86
N ASP A 171 -2.24 16.98 -16.02
CA ASP A 171 -3.31 16.22 -16.68
C ASP A 171 -2.87 14.77 -16.86
N GLU A 172 -3.75 13.92 -17.40
CA GLU A 172 -3.44 12.51 -17.65
C GLU A 172 -2.20 12.32 -18.54
N ALA A 173 -1.96 13.22 -19.50
CA ALA A 173 -0.85 13.10 -20.42
C ALA A 173 0.49 13.41 -19.75
N SER A 174 0.56 14.49 -18.97
CA SER A 174 1.75 14.87 -18.21
C SER A 174 2.07 13.86 -17.12
N ALA A 175 1.07 13.39 -16.37
CA ALA A 175 1.22 12.34 -15.38
C ALA A 175 1.71 11.02 -16.01
N THR A 176 1.09 10.58 -17.11
CA THR A 176 1.51 9.37 -17.83
C THR A 176 2.96 9.48 -18.31
N SER A 177 3.36 10.65 -18.81
CA SER A 177 4.75 10.88 -19.26
C SER A 177 5.75 10.81 -18.11
N ALA A 178 5.41 11.40 -16.94
CA ALA A 178 6.24 11.34 -15.75
C ALA A 178 6.38 9.90 -15.22
N LEU A 179 5.30 9.14 -15.13
CA LEU A 179 5.32 7.75 -14.71
C LEU A 179 6.06 6.85 -15.71
N ALA A 180 5.96 7.11 -17.01
CA ALA A 180 6.74 6.40 -18.02
C ALA A 180 8.24 6.62 -17.85
N ALA A 181 8.66 7.85 -17.56
CA ALA A 181 10.07 8.19 -17.34
C ALA A 181 10.63 7.61 -16.04
N ALA A 182 9.86 7.70 -14.93
CA ALA A 182 10.32 7.32 -13.61
C ALA A 182 10.19 5.83 -13.30
N LEU A 183 9.13 5.17 -13.82
CA LEU A 183 8.72 3.81 -13.44
C LEU A 183 8.59 2.85 -14.64
N GLY A 184 8.81 3.33 -15.86
CA GLY A 184 8.69 2.51 -17.07
C GLY A 184 7.24 2.18 -17.46
N ALA A 185 6.27 3.00 -17.04
CA ALA A 185 4.87 2.84 -17.42
C ALA A 185 4.71 2.87 -18.95
N ARG A 186 4.03 1.87 -19.49
CA ARG A 186 3.63 1.81 -20.90
C ARG A 186 2.17 2.19 -21.10
N LYS A 187 1.37 2.01 -20.07
CA LYS A 187 -0.03 2.38 -20.01
C LYS A 187 -0.43 2.72 -18.59
N VAL A 188 -1.15 3.82 -18.44
CA VAL A 188 -1.78 4.21 -17.17
C VAL A 188 -3.29 4.02 -17.30
N LEU A 189 -3.88 3.32 -16.34
CA LEU A 189 -5.31 3.11 -16.21
C LEU A 189 -5.86 4.07 -15.14
N TRP A 190 -6.83 4.86 -15.53
CA TRP A 190 -7.36 5.94 -14.72
C TRP A 190 -8.73 5.59 -14.14
N LEU A 191 -8.80 5.40 -12.84
CA LEU A 191 -10.06 5.33 -12.09
C LEU A 191 -10.56 6.74 -11.75
N GLY A 192 -11.76 6.83 -11.22
CA GLY A 192 -12.39 8.08 -10.77
C GLY A 192 -11.96 8.48 -9.36
N ASP A 193 -12.96 8.56 -8.49
CA ASP A 193 -12.78 8.89 -7.08
C ASP A 193 -12.43 7.63 -6.25
N GLY A 194 -11.74 7.84 -5.12
CA GLY A 194 -11.46 6.83 -4.12
C GLY A 194 -12.56 6.69 -3.08
N LEU A 195 -12.21 6.15 -1.91
CA LEU A 195 -13.17 5.93 -0.83
C LEU A 195 -13.59 7.27 -0.18
N LEU A 196 -14.80 7.28 0.36
CA LEU A 196 -15.33 8.40 1.13
C LEU A 196 -14.41 8.67 2.34
N ASN A 197 -14.12 9.95 2.60
CA ASN A 197 -13.26 10.43 3.68
C ASN A 197 -11.81 9.90 3.65
N ASP A 198 -11.33 9.43 2.50
CA ASP A 198 -9.94 9.02 2.36
C ASP A 198 -9.00 10.24 2.42
N HIS A 199 -8.16 10.29 3.46
CA HIS A 199 -7.22 11.37 3.71
C HIS A 199 -6.15 11.50 2.62
N THR A 200 -5.92 10.44 1.85
CA THR A 200 -4.95 10.41 0.76
C THR A 200 -5.48 11.01 -0.55
N ASP A 201 -6.72 11.51 -0.56
CA ASP A 201 -7.45 11.91 -1.78
C ASP A 201 -7.73 10.73 -2.72
N GLY A 202 -7.96 9.55 -2.17
CA GLY A 202 -8.38 8.37 -2.92
C GLY A 202 -7.23 7.56 -3.50
N HIS A 203 -6.34 7.07 -2.67
CA HIS A 203 -5.32 6.11 -3.09
C HIS A 203 -5.92 4.86 -3.72
N VAL A 204 -5.28 4.39 -4.80
CA VAL A 204 -5.78 3.24 -5.55
C VAL A 204 -5.60 1.93 -4.79
N ASP A 205 -4.66 1.83 -3.87
CA ASP A 205 -4.41 0.63 -3.07
C ASP A 205 -5.56 0.27 -2.11
N ASN A 206 -6.45 1.23 -1.81
CA ASN A 206 -7.72 1.01 -1.13
C ASN A 206 -8.87 0.64 -2.07
N LEU A 207 -8.70 0.79 -3.40
CA LEU A 207 -9.77 0.71 -4.37
C LEU A 207 -9.60 -0.42 -5.39
N ALA A 208 -8.38 -0.68 -5.87
CA ALA A 208 -8.14 -1.73 -6.86
C ALA A 208 -6.67 -2.17 -6.86
N ARG A 209 -6.44 -3.47 -6.96
CA ARG A 209 -5.11 -4.06 -6.93
C ARG A 209 -4.94 -5.13 -8.02
N PHE A 210 -3.82 -5.12 -8.72
CA PHE A 210 -3.43 -6.26 -9.54
C PHE A 210 -3.08 -7.46 -8.64
N VAL A 211 -3.58 -8.63 -9.02
CA VAL A 211 -3.35 -9.90 -8.29
C VAL A 211 -2.65 -10.95 -9.16
N ALA A 212 -2.68 -10.74 -10.46
CA ALA A 212 -1.95 -11.51 -11.46
C ALA A 212 -1.89 -10.70 -12.78
N PRO A 213 -1.07 -11.08 -13.78
CA PRO A 213 -1.05 -10.42 -15.07
C PRO A 213 -2.44 -10.35 -15.71
N GLY A 214 -2.98 -9.13 -15.90
CA GLY A 214 -4.30 -8.90 -16.47
C GLY A 214 -5.48 -9.19 -15.52
N VAL A 215 -5.25 -9.50 -14.26
CA VAL A 215 -6.30 -9.74 -13.26
C VAL A 215 -6.24 -8.64 -12.20
N VAL A 216 -7.36 -7.92 -12.01
CA VAL A 216 -7.51 -6.84 -11.03
C VAL A 216 -8.63 -7.17 -10.05
N ALA A 217 -8.32 -7.09 -8.76
CA ALA A 217 -9.30 -7.14 -7.70
C ALA A 217 -9.82 -5.73 -7.39
N CYS A 218 -11.12 -5.61 -7.07
CA CYS A 218 -11.71 -4.37 -6.56
C CYS A 218 -12.86 -4.69 -5.61
N PRO A 219 -13.27 -3.75 -4.72
CA PRO A 219 -14.31 -4.03 -3.75
C PRO A 219 -15.69 -4.20 -4.38
N MET A 220 -16.56 -4.89 -3.66
CA MET A 220 -18.00 -4.85 -3.81
C MET A 220 -18.62 -4.51 -2.47
N ALA A 221 -19.72 -3.77 -2.47
CA ALA A 221 -20.40 -3.37 -1.26
C ALA A 221 -20.80 -4.59 -0.41
N PHE A 222 -20.58 -4.49 0.89
CA PHE A 222 -21.02 -5.45 1.88
C PHE A 222 -22.05 -4.79 2.83
N GLY A 223 -23.29 -5.21 2.72
CA GLY A 223 -24.41 -4.55 3.39
C GLY A 223 -25.11 -3.51 2.49
N ALA A 224 -26.35 -3.19 2.85
CA ALA A 224 -27.21 -2.28 2.06
C ALA A 224 -26.87 -0.79 2.31
N ASP A 225 -26.14 -0.51 3.37
CA ASP A 225 -25.75 0.83 3.85
C ASP A 225 -24.25 1.10 3.69
N ASP A 226 -23.56 0.32 2.86
CA ASP A 226 -22.15 0.56 2.54
C ASP A 226 -21.98 1.93 1.87
N PRO A 227 -21.24 2.87 2.51
CA PRO A 227 -21.14 4.24 2.02
C PRO A 227 -20.40 4.39 0.68
N ASN A 228 -19.61 3.38 0.31
CA ASN A 228 -18.79 3.38 -0.91
C ASN A 228 -19.39 2.53 -2.05
N ALA A 229 -20.66 2.08 -1.93
CA ALA A 229 -21.29 1.19 -2.90
C ALA A 229 -21.26 1.72 -4.35
N GLU A 230 -21.48 3.04 -4.55
CA GLU A 230 -21.45 3.68 -5.85
C GLU A 230 -20.03 3.75 -6.43
N VAL A 231 -19.04 4.10 -5.60
CA VAL A 231 -17.61 4.13 -5.97
C VAL A 231 -17.15 2.74 -6.42
N TYR A 232 -17.52 1.69 -5.69
CA TYR A 232 -17.18 0.31 -6.06
C TYR A 232 -17.84 -0.15 -7.37
N ALA A 233 -19.10 0.24 -7.59
CA ALA A 233 -19.80 -0.08 -8.84
C ALA A 233 -19.15 0.59 -10.05
N GLU A 234 -18.82 1.88 -9.94
CA GLU A 234 -18.14 2.64 -10.98
C GLU A 234 -16.74 2.12 -11.26
N THR A 235 -15.95 1.81 -10.20
CA THR A 235 -14.62 1.20 -10.32
C THR A 235 -14.66 -0.09 -11.13
N ALA A 236 -15.58 -1.00 -10.79
CA ALA A 236 -15.71 -2.27 -11.52
C ALA A 236 -16.13 -2.06 -12.97
N ARG A 237 -17.04 -1.10 -13.23
CA ARG A 237 -17.47 -0.76 -14.57
C ARG A 237 -16.31 -0.22 -15.43
N LEU A 238 -15.50 0.68 -14.86
CA LEU A 238 -14.31 1.24 -15.54
C LEU A 238 -13.29 0.14 -15.83
N LEU A 239 -12.91 -0.65 -14.84
CA LEU A 239 -11.94 -1.74 -15.00
C LEU A 239 -12.40 -2.77 -16.05
N GLY A 240 -13.70 -3.10 -16.08
CA GLY A 240 -14.26 -4.04 -17.05
C GLY A 240 -14.23 -3.54 -18.52
N ALA A 241 -14.03 -2.24 -18.73
CA ALA A 241 -13.87 -1.65 -20.05
C ALA A 241 -12.40 -1.42 -20.46
N MET A 242 -11.43 -1.68 -19.54
CA MET A 242 -10.02 -1.40 -19.75
C MET A 242 -9.26 -2.61 -20.30
N THR A 243 -8.09 -2.31 -20.86
CA THR A 243 -7.11 -3.31 -21.31
C THR A 243 -5.76 -3.01 -20.69
N ASP A 244 -4.94 -4.04 -20.47
CA ASP A 244 -3.56 -3.89 -19.99
C ASP A 244 -2.63 -3.21 -21.03
N SER A 245 -1.36 -3.06 -20.71
CA SER A 245 -0.35 -2.47 -21.61
C SER A 245 -0.07 -3.30 -22.87
N ARG A 246 -0.55 -4.53 -22.94
CA ARG A 246 -0.45 -5.45 -24.09
C ARG A 246 -1.71 -5.48 -24.93
N GLY A 247 -2.75 -4.73 -24.53
CA GLY A 247 -4.05 -4.66 -25.20
C GLY A 247 -5.02 -5.78 -24.81
N SER A 248 -4.70 -6.61 -23.81
CA SER A 248 -5.58 -7.67 -23.31
C SER A 248 -6.62 -7.09 -22.35
N PRO A 249 -7.92 -7.48 -22.47
CA PRO A 249 -8.95 -7.08 -21.52
C PRO A 249 -8.60 -7.51 -20.09
N LEU A 250 -8.95 -6.68 -19.11
CA LEU A 250 -8.77 -7.02 -17.70
C LEU A 250 -9.85 -8.01 -17.25
N GLN A 251 -9.44 -8.99 -16.46
CA GLN A 251 -10.33 -9.80 -15.65
C GLN A 251 -10.55 -9.09 -14.31
N VAL A 252 -11.78 -8.76 -13.97
CA VAL A 252 -12.13 -8.08 -12.73
C VAL A 252 -12.70 -9.07 -11.72
N VAL A 253 -12.09 -9.12 -10.53
CA VAL A 253 -12.56 -9.95 -9.41
C VAL A 253 -13.09 -9.05 -8.30
N ARG A 254 -14.25 -9.35 -7.76
CA ARG A 254 -14.92 -8.57 -6.73
C ARG A 254 -14.65 -9.17 -5.36
N ILE A 255 -14.11 -8.35 -4.43
CA ILE A 255 -13.86 -8.71 -3.04
C ILE A 255 -14.85 -7.97 -2.15
N PRO A 256 -15.56 -8.64 -1.21
CA PRO A 256 -16.41 -7.93 -0.27
C PRO A 256 -15.66 -6.82 0.46
N SER A 257 -16.26 -5.63 0.56
CA SER A 257 -15.75 -4.54 1.39
C SER A 257 -15.91 -4.86 2.87
N PRO A 258 -15.29 -4.12 3.80
CA PRO A 258 -15.58 -4.22 5.23
C PRO A 258 -17.03 -3.87 5.59
N GLY A 259 -17.78 -3.23 4.67
CA GLY A 259 -19.05 -2.60 4.96
C GLY A 259 -18.84 -1.21 5.60
N LYS A 260 -19.84 -0.75 6.34
CA LYS A 260 -19.82 0.54 7.01
C LYS A 260 -19.03 0.45 8.32
N ILE A 261 -17.81 1.00 8.33
CA ILE A 261 -16.99 1.15 9.54
C ILE A 261 -17.03 2.63 9.92
N LEU A 262 -17.23 2.93 11.21
CA LEU A 262 -17.38 4.29 11.73
C LEU A 262 -16.29 4.59 12.74
N ASP A 263 -15.87 5.87 12.80
CA ASP A 263 -15.06 6.40 13.89
C ASP A 263 -15.91 6.68 15.16
N GLU A 264 -15.28 7.28 16.17
CA GLU A 264 -15.91 7.62 17.44
C GLU A 264 -16.98 8.72 17.31
N ASP A 265 -16.87 9.57 16.29
CA ASP A 265 -17.83 10.63 15.97
C ASP A 265 -19.02 10.12 15.13
N GLY A 266 -18.95 8.87 14.68
CA GLY A 266 -19.97 8.22 13.86
C GLY A 266 -19.85 8.50 12.37
N GLU A 267 -18.68 9.00 11.91
CA GLU A 267 -18.40 9.23 10.51
C GLU A 267 -17.76 8.00 9.85
N PRO A 268 -18.06 7.72 8.57
CA PRO A 268 -17.45 6.61 7.86
C PRO A 268 -15.94 6.81 7.67
N ILE A 269 -15.14 5.77 8.01
CA ILE A 269 -13.70 5.73 7.75
C ILE A 269 -13.39 4.82 6.55
N PRO A 270 -12.29 5.11 5.79
CA PRO A 270 -11.97 4.45 4.53
C PRO A 270 -11.32 3.06 4.72
N ALA A 271 -11.99 2.17 5.44
CA ALA A 271 -11.54 0.79 5.62
C ALA A 271 -11.64 0.00 4.32
N SER A 272 -10.61 -0.77 3.97
CA SER A 272 -10.61 -1.58 2.76
C SER A 272 -9.83 -2.88 2.91
N HIS A 273 -10.47 -4.02 2.57
CA HIS A 273 -9.76 -5.28 2.43
C HIS A 273 -8.76 -5.28 1.25
N MET A 274 -8.84 -4.26 0.34
CA MET A 274 -7.88 -4.13 -0.76
C MET A 274 -6.48 -3.73 -0.27
N ASN A 275 -6.36 -3.26 0.95
CA ASN A 275 -5.08 -2.95 1.58
C ASN A 275 -4.34 -4.22 2.08
N PHE A 276 -4.57 -5.36 1.43
CA PHE A 276 -3.85 -6.62 1.69
C PHE A 276 -2.40 -6.55 1.18
N LEU A 277 -1.52 -7.36 1.79
CA LEU A 277 -0.14 -7.55 1.37
C LEU A 277 0.06 -8.88 0.67
N ILE A 278 0.77 -8.87 -0.46
CA ILE A 278 1.22 -10.09 -1.14
C ILE A 278 2.69 -10.35 -0.74
N ALA A 279 2.90 -11.30 0.14
CA ALA A 279 4.22 -11.76 0.55
C ALA A 279 4.70 -12.95 -0.31
N ASN A 280 5.96 -13.39 -0.12
CA ASN A 280 6.53 -14.49 -0.89
C ASN A 280 5.68 -15.77 -0.83
N GLU A 281 5.21 -16.17 0.36
CA GLU A 281 4.49 -17.42 0.58
C GLU A 281 3.08 -17.24 1.16
N ALA A 282 2.69 -15.99 1.50
CA ALA A 282 1.37 -15.69 2.04
C ALA A 282 0.77 -14.42 1.43
N VAL A 283 -0.55 -14.24 1.66
CA VAL A 283 -1.25 -12.96 1.49
C VAL A 283 -1.88 -12.60 2.82
N ILE A 284 -1.58 -11.41 3.33
CA ILE A 284 -2.09 -10.95 4.63
C ILE A 284 -3.20 -9.92 4.39
N VAL A 285 -4.40 -10.24 4.88
CA VAL A 285 -5.62 -9.46 4.64
C VAL A 285 -5.98 -8.71 5.92
N PRO A 286 -6.13 -7.37 5.88
CA PRO A 286 -6.58 -6.60 7.02
C PRO A 286 -8.07 -6.87 7.30
N ILE A 287 -8.39 -7.15 8.56
CA ILE A 287 -9.75 -7.46 9.01
C ILE A 287 -10.24 -6.35 9.96
N TYR A 288 -11.41 -5.80 9.65
CA TYR A 288 -12.06 -4.74 10.41
C TYR A 288 -13.39 -5.20 11.02
N ALA A 289 -14.03 -6.19 10.41
CA ALA A 289 -15.22 -6.84 10.88
C ALA A 289 -15.16 -8.34 10.56
N GLU A 290 -15.61 -9.20 11.48
CA GLU A 290 -15.42 -10.64 11.38
C GLU A 290 -16.13 -11.25 10.17
N GLU A 291 -17.39 -10.91 9.92
CA GLU A 291 -18.18 -11.51 8.84
C GLU A 291 -17.66 -11.14 7.45
N SER A 292 -17.53 -9.85 7.17
CA SER A 292 -17.03 -9.39 5.87
C SER A 292 -15.57 -9.83 5.61
N GLY A 293 -14.76 -9.83 6.68
CA GLY A 293 -13.37 -10.28 6.61
C GLY A 293 -13.26 -11.77 6.26
N ALA A 294 -14.09 -12.63 6.83
CA ALA A 294 -14.11 -14.05 6.50
C ALA A 294 -14.42 -14.27 5.00
N PHE A 295 -15.41 -13.55 4.46
CA PHE A 295 -15.73 -13.63 3.03
C PHE A 295 -14.59 -13.08 2.16
N ALA A 296 -13.96 -11.96 2.53
CA ALA A 296 -12.83 -11.41 1.79
C ALA A 296 -11.67 -12.40 1.72
N VAL A 297 -11.31 -13.02 2.84
CA VAL A 297 -10.26 -14.04 2.92
C VAL A 297 -10.56 -15.22 1.98
N GLU A 298 -11.81 -15.73 1.96
CA GLU A 298 -12.16 -16.85 1.07
C GLU A 298 -12.07 -16.48 -0.42
N VAL A 299 -12.47 -15.26 -0.82
CA VAL A 299 -12.31 -14.81 -2.20
C VAL A 299 -10.83 -14.70 -2.57
N ILE A 300 -10.03 -14.09 -1.68
CA ILE A 300 -8.58 -13.90 -1.90
C ILE A 300 -7.84 -15.25 -1.98
N LYS A 301 -8.22 -16.26 -1.20
CA LYS A 301 -7.68 -17.63 -1.33
C LYS A 301 -7.83 -18.19 -2.74
N GLY A 302 -8.95 -17.90 -3.39
CA GLY A 302 -9.17 -18.31 -4.78
C GLY A 302 -8.25 -17.63 -5.80
N LEU A 303 -7.72 -16.44 -5.45
CA LEU A 303 -6.79 -15.67 -6.29
C LEU A 303 -5.33 -16.12 -6.13
N PHE A 304 -4.97 -16.66 -4.96
CA PHE A 304 -3.59 -17.05 -4.61
C PHE A 304 -3.50 -18.50 -4.14
N PRO A 305 -3.78 -19.48 -5.02
CA PRO A 305 -3.83 -20.89 -4.63
C PRO A 305 -2.48 -21.44 -4.13
N GLU A 306 -1.37 -20.80 -4.48
CA GLU A 306 -0.02 -21.18 -4.08
C GLU A 306 0.47 -20.47 -2.80
N ARG A 307 -0.35 -19.57 -2.23
CA ARG A 307 -0.02 -18.80 -1.03
C ARG A 307 -0.99 -19.06 0.10
N GLN A 308 -0.50 -19.04 1.33
CA GLN A 308 -1.37 -19.05 2.50
C GLN A 308 -2.07 -17.69 2.64
N VAL A 309 -3.41 -17.66 2.77
CA VAL A 309 -4.13 -16.39 3.00
C VAL A 309 -4.51 -16.31 4.46
N ILE A 310 -4.09 -15.23 5.12
CA ILE A 310 -4.22 -15.00 6.56
C ILE A 310 -4.93 -13.67 6.80
N GLY A 311 -6.04 -13.69 7.52
CA GLY A 311 -6.69 -12.48 8.02
C GLY A 311 -6.11 -12.07 9.37
N LEU A 312 -5.76 -10.79 9.54
CA LEU A 312 -5.31 -10.21 10.80
C LEU A 312 -6.07 -8.93 11.10
N ALA A 313 -6.30 -8.65 12.38
CA ALA A 313 -6.91 -7.39 12.80
C ALA A 313 -6.04 -6.19 12.39
N SER A 314 -6.70 -5.12 11.95
CA SER A 314 -6.08 -3.84 11.57
C SER A 314 -6.95 -2.66 11.99
N THR A 315 -7.61 -2.77 13.12
CA THR A 315 -8.54 -1.75 13.62
C THR A 315 -7.83 -0.56 14.26
N ALA A 316 -6.76 -0.82 15.02
CA ALA A 316 -5.94 0.23 15.61
C ALA A 316 -5.04 0.91 14.57
N ILE A 317 -4.50 0.18 13.60
CA ILE A 317 -3.76 0.81 12.48
C ILE A 317 -4.67 1.72 11.67
N LEU A 318 -5.94 1.33 11.50
CA LEU A 318 -6.93 2.10 10.74
C LEU A 318 -7.21 3.49 11.34
N THR A 319 -7.11 3.67 12.65
CA THR A 319 -7.31 5.00 13.29
C THR A 319 -6.29 6.03 12.81
N GLY A 320 -5.09 5.58 12.41
CA GLY A 320 -4.07 6.41 11.76
C GLY A 320 -4.36 6.73 10.28
N GLY A 321 -5.41 6.13 9.68
CA GLY A 321 -5.86 6.47 8.31
C GLY A 321 -5.46 5.48 7.21
N GLY A 322 -4.86 4.33 7.54
CA GLY A 322 -4.43 3.32 6.55
C GLY A 322 -4.42 1.90 7.10
N SER A 323 -3.72 0.99 6.42
CA SER A 323 -3.62 -0.40 6.84
C SER A 323 -2.31 -1.07 6.37
N PHE A 324 -2.27 -2.38 6.26
CA PHE A 324 -1.07 -3.20 6.06
C PHE A 324 -0.26 -2.82 4.83
N HIS A 325 -0.90 -2.57 3.68
CA HIS A 325 -0.18 -2.14 2.48
C HIS A 325 0.44 -0.75 2.67
N CYS A 326 -0.30 0.18 3.27
CA CYS A 326 0.16 1.54 3.49
C CYS A 326 1.41 1.63 4.38
N ILE A 327 1.56 0.73 5.37
CA ILE A 327 2.71 0.73 6.30
C ILE A 327 3.92 -0.05 5.78
N SER A 328 3.84 -0.60 4.57
CA SER A 328 4.81 -1.54 4.04
C SER A 328 5.46 -1.08 2.74
N GLN A 329 6.67 -1.61 2.46
CA GLN A 329 7.32 -1.45 1.17
C GLN A 329 8.12 -2.71 0.83
N GLN A 330 7.80 -3.37 -0.30
CA GLN A 330 8.53 -4.54 -0.76
C GLN A 330 9.85 -4.16 -1.43
N GLU A 331 10.90 -4.89 -1.12
CA GLU A 331 12.20 -4.84 -1.78
C GLU A 331 12.34 -6.07 -2.68
N PRO A 332 12.35 -5.94 -4.02
CA PRO A 332 12.42 -7.07 -4.92
C PRO A 332 13.75 -7.84 -4.81
N ALA A 333 13.72 -9.15 -5.15
CA ALA A 333 14.86 -10.08 -5.05
C ALA A 333 16.00 -9.81 -6.05
#